data_fc8a7eaf77c4221a70d13504805a6dd5
#
_entry.id   fc8a7eaf77c4221a70d13504805a6dd5
#
_cell.length_a   1.000
_cell.length_b   1.000
_cell.length_c   1.000
_cell.angle_alpha   90.00
_cell.angle_beta   90.00
_cell.angle_gamma   90.00
#
_symmetry.space_group_name_H-M   'P 1'
#
loop_
_entity.id
_entity.type
_entity.pdbx_description
1 polymer ?
#
loop_
_entity_poly.entity_id
_entity_poly.type
_entity_poly.pdbx_seq_one_letter_code
_entity_poly.pdbx_strand_id
1 'polypeptide(L)' 'SSAEALGASLAILGLWEQARSVLEPFAFGSQFLNLNKEPLEAYSKADSREVIVEIQTEFFN' A
#
# COMPACT_ATOMS: atom_id res chain seq x y z
N SER A 1 4.44 -2.67 10.99
CA SER A 1 4.05 -3.96 11.54
C SER A 1 3.82 -4.98 10.44
N SER A 2 3.74 -6.25 10.81
CA SER A 2 3.47 -7.32 9.85
C SER A 2 2.10 -7.17 9.18
N ALA A 3 1.11 -6.71 9.93
CA ALA A 3 -0.23 -6.47 9.39
C ALA A 3 -0.21 -5.37 8.34
N GLU A 4 0.50 -4.29 8.60
CA GLU A 4 0.64 -3.20 7.64
C GLU A 4 1.36 -3.66 6.37
N ALA A 5 2.43 -4.46 6.53
CA ALA A 5 3.17 -5.00 5.39
C ALA A 5 2.28 -5.89 4.53
N LEU A 6 1.46 -6.74 5.16
CA LEU A 6 0.55 -7.60 4.43
C LEU A 6 -0.53 -6.78 3.72
N GLY A 7 -1.13 -5.82 4.41
CA GLY A 7 -2.14 -4.95 3.82
C GLY A 7 -1.59 -4.15 2.64
N ALA A 8 -0.38 -3.59 2.80
CA ALA A 8 0.27 -2.86 1.73
C ALA A 8 0.54 -3.75 0.52
N SER A 9 1.00 -4.98 0.74
CA SER A 9 1.26 -5.94 -0.33
C SER A 9 -0.01 -6.26 -1.11
N LEU A 10 -1.12 -6.48 -0.40
CA LEU A 10 -2.41 -6.75 -1.04
C LEU A 10 -2.88 -5.56 -1.86
N ALA A 11 -2.73 -4.34 -1.33
CA ALA A 11 -3.12 -3.12 -2.03
C ALA A 11 -2.29 -2.93 -3.30
N ILE A 12 -0.99 -3.18 -3.22
CA ILE A 12 -0.08 -3.08 -4.38
C ILE A 12 -0.49 -4.06 -5.47
N LEU A 13 -0.99 -5.24 -5.08
CA LEU A 13 -1.50 -6.23 -6.02
C LEU A 13 -2.89 -5.87 -6.57
N GLY A 14 -3.46 -4.75 -6.14
CA GLY A 14 -4.78 -4.32 -6.57
C GLY A 14 -5.92 -4.96 -5.79
N LEU A 15 -5.61 -5.68 -4.72
CA LEU A 15 -6.60 -6.40 -3.91
C LEU A 15 -7.02 -5.56 -2.70
N TRP A 16 -7.65 -4.42 -2.98
CA TRP A 16 -7.98 -3.43 -1.95
C TRP A 16 -8.98 -3.93 -0.90
N GLU A 17 -9.96 -4.73 -1.31
CA GLU A 17 -10.92 -5.28 -0.35
C GLU A 17 -10.25 -6.22 0.63
N GLN A 18 -9.36 -7.08 0.13
CA GLN A 18 -8.60 -7.98 0.98
C GLN A 18 -7.66 -7.21 1.90
N ALA A 19 -7.04 -6.14 1.40
CA ALA A 19 -6.19 -5.27 2.21
C ALA A 19 -6.98 -4.67 3.37
N ARG A 20 -8.18 -4.16 3.11
CA ARG A 20 -9.05 -3.62 4.15
C ARG A 20 -9.45 -4.69 5.14
N SER A 21 -9.81 -5.88 4.67
CA SER A 21 -10.21 -6.99 5.54
C SER A 21 -9.11 -7.41 6.51
N VAL A 22 -7.88 -7.48 6.02
CA VAL A 22 -6.73 -7.83 6.86
C VAL A 22 -6.48 -6.80 7.94
N LEU A 23 -6.66 -5.51 7.61
CA LEU A 23 -6.35 -4.41 8.52
C LEU A 23 -7.54 -4.00 9.40
N GLU A 24 -8.76 -4.44 9.07
CA GLU A 24 -9.97 -4.06 9.79
C GLU A 24 -9.92 -4.29 11.30
N PRO A 25 -9.37 -5.41 11.80
CA PRO A 25 -9.32 -5.63 13.26
C PRO A 25 -8.42 -4.66 14.02
N PHE A 26 -7.61 -3.89 13.31
CA PHE A 26 -6.65 -2.99 13.94
C PHE A 26 -7.14 -1.55 13.90
N ALA A 27 -6.95 -0.82 15.02
CA ALA A 27 -7.41 0.57 15.11
C ALA A 27 -6.78 1.48 14.05
N PHE A 28 -5.55 1.17 13.63
CA PHE A 28 -4.82 1.97 12.64
C PHE A 28 -5.14 1.57 11.18
N GLY A 29 -5.87 0.49 10.95
CA GLY A 29 -5.97 -0.13 9.64
C GLY A 29 -6.50 0.77 8.53
N SER A 30 -7.68 1.37 8.72
CA SER A 30 -8.25 2.26 7.72
C SER A 30 -7.40 3.50 7.54
N GLN A 31 -6.83 4.01 8.63
CA GLN A 31 -5.97 5.18 8.60
C GLN A 31 -4.70 4.92 7.78
N PHE A 32 -4.09 3.74 7.97
CA PHE A 32 -2.91 3.34 7.21
C PHE A 32 -3.19 3.36 5.71
N LEU A 33 -4.28 2.74 5.27
CA LEU A 33 -4.62 2.68 3.85
C LEU A 33 -4.96 4.06 3.29
N ASN A 34 -5.66 4.89 4.05
CA ASN A 34 -6.01 6.24 3.61
C ASN A 34 -4.79 7.14 3.48
N LEU A 35 -3.88 7.10 4.46
CA LEU A 35 -2.68 7.92 4.45
C LEU A 35 -1.71 7.53 3.34
N ASN A 36 -1.70 6.26 2.96
CA ASN A 36 -0.76 5.74 1.97
C ASN A 36 -1.43 5.43 0.62
N LYS A 37 -2.65 5.90 0.41
CA LYS A 37 -3.43 5.58 -0.78
C LYS A 37 -2.70 5.92 -2.08
N GLU A 38 -2.20 7.14 -2.19
CA GLU A 38 -1.55 7.57 -3.43
C GLU A 38 -0.30 6.75 -3.76
N PRO A 39 0.68 6.58 -2.84
CA PRO A 39 1.83 5.77 -3.16
C PRO A 39 1.49 4.30 -3.39
N LEU A 40 0.53 3.73 -2.66
CA LEU A 40 0.14 2.35 -2.87
C LEU A 40 -0.53 2.15 -4.24
N GLU A 41 -1.38 3.08 -4.65
CA GLU A 41 -1.97 3.04 -5.99
C GLU A 41 -0.90 3.17 -7.08
N ALA A 42 0.07 4.07 -6.87
CA ALA A 42 1.17 4.22 -7.81
C ALA A 42 2.00 2.94 -7.93
N TYR A 43 2.30 2.30 -6.80
CA TYR A 43 3.02 1.03 -6.82
C TYR A 43 2.22 -0.06 -7.55
N SER A 44 0.91 -0.11 -7.35
CA SER A 44 0.06 -1.12 -8.00
C SER A 44 0.03 -0.98 -9.51
N LYS A 45 0.29 0.22 -10.02
CA LYS A 45 0.30 0.51 -11.45
C LYS A 45 1.69 0.47 -12.05
N ALA A 46 2.73 0.30 -11.23
CA ALA A 46 4.10 0.27 -11.71
C ALA A 46 4.35 -1.02 -12.49
N ASP A 47 5.04 -0.90 -13.62
CA ASP A 47 5.34 -2.03 -14.48
C ASP A 47 6.81 -2.41 -14.49
N SER A 48 7.64 -1.74 -13.68
CA SER A 48 9.05 -2.03 -13.59
C SER A 48 9.61 -1.64 -12.23
N ARG A 49 10.76 -2.22 -11.90
CA ARG A 49 11.47 -1.90 -10.67
C ARG A 49 11.91 -0.43 -10.63
N GLU A 50 12.33 0.10 -11.79
CA GLU A 50 12.76 1.50 -11.90
C GLU A 50 11.63 2.45 -11.54
N VAL A 51 10.42 2.16 -12.01
CA VAL A 51 9.24 2.97 -11.68
C VAL A 51 8.94 2.91 -10.19
N ILE A 52 9.06 1.74 -9.58
CA ILE A 52 8.86 1.59 -8.13
C ILE A 52 9.86 2.43 -7.35
N VAL A 53 11.13 2.44 -7.76
CA VAL A 53 12.17 3.25 -7.12
C VAL A 53 11.85 4.74 -7.25
N GLU A 54 11.40 5.19 -8.42
CA GLU A 54 10.98 6.57 -8.63
C GLU A 54 9.84 6.97 -7.71
N ILE A 55 8.83 6.10 -7.59
CA ILE A 55 7.69 6.34 -6.70
C ILE A 55 8.16 6.43 -5.26
N GLN A 56 9.03 5.54 -4.84
CA GLN A 56 9.57 5.53 -3.49
C GLN A 56 10.26 6.86 -3.18
N THR A 57 11.08 7.34 -4.12
CA THR A 57 11.78 8.61 -3.98
C THR A 57 10.80 9.78 -3.85
N GLU A 58 9.73 9.78 -4.66
CA GLU A 58 8.75 10.87 -4.68
C GLU A 58 7.92 10.91 -3.40
N PHE A 59 7.45 9.76 -2.90
CA PHE A 59 6.49 9.74 -1.79
C PHE A 59 7.12 9.48 -0.41
N PHE A 60 8.29 8.85 -0.34
CA PHE A 60 8.84 8.39 0.92
C PHE A 60 10.25 8.91 1.25
N ASN A 61 10.83 9.71 0.39
CA ASN A 61 12.16 10.32 0.66
C ASN A 61 12.04 11.81 0.90
#